data_690c388c59c5cd863a6be4bb3bfd8b0d
#
_entry.id   690c388c59c5cd863a6be4bb3bfd8b0d
#
_cell.length_a   1.000
_cell.length_b   1.000
_cell.length_c   1.000
_cell.angle_alpha   90.00
_cell.angle_beta   90.00
_cell.angle_gamma   90.00
#
_symmetry.space_group_name_H-M   'P 1'
#
loop_
_entity.id
_entity.type
_entity.pdbx_description
1 polymer ?
#
loop_
_entity_poly.entity_id
_entity_poly.type
_entity_poly.pdbx_seq_one_letter_code
_entity_poly.pdbx_strand_id
1 'polypeptide(L)'
;TIPKSLARAELPKWPRASEPELVRHYTWLSQRNFGIDTGFYPLGSCTMKHNPRVNERIVQLPGIDRIHPLQPEHQIQGLLSIFYEMQEMLEICSGMDQVTLQPVAGAQGEFTAIRCIQEYHRANGESHRDKVIVPDSAHGTNPASAAMCGYEIIEIPSGGDGRLDLDALRAAVGEDTAAMMITNPSTLGIFEPEIAKAAEIVHSAGGQMYYDGANFNAILGKTAPGRMGFDAVHYNLHKTFSQPHGGGGPG
;
A
#
# COMPACT_ATOMS: atom_id res chain seq x y z
N THR A 1 -31.38 -23.86 13.25
CA THR A 1 -31.68 -25.03 12.34
C THR A 1 -31.98 -24.49 10.96
N ILE A 2 -31.35 -25.09 9.96
CA ILE A 2 -31.61 -24.74 8.56
C ILE A 2 -32.99 -25.28 8.16
N PRO A 3 -33.87 -24.46 7.58
CA PRO A 3 -35.15 -24.95 7.06
C PRO A 3 -34.94 -26.09 6.06
N LYS A 4 -35.80 -27.12 6.10
CA LYS A 4 -35.67 -28.28 5.19
C LYS A 4 -35.69 -27.92 3.72
N SER A 5 -36.41 -26.86 3.33
CA SER A 5 -36.45 -26.34 1.94
C SER A 5 -35.15 -25.73 1.48
N LEU A 6 -34.27 -25.34 2.40
CA LEU A 6 -32.95 -24.77 2.11
C LEU A 6 -31.82 -25.77 2.40
N ALA A 7 -32.16 -26.91 2.98
CA ALA A 7 -31.17 -27.93 3.26
C ALA A 7 -30.78 -28.67 1.98
N ARG A 8 -29.50 -28.98 1.86
CA ARG A 8 -28.97 -29.75 0.74
C ARG A 8 -29.56 -31.17 0.78
N ALA A 9 -30.10 -31.64 -0.36
CA ALA A 9 -30.69 -32.97 -0.45
C ALA A 9 -29.64 -34.09 -0.38
N GLU A 10 -28.44 -33.83 -0.96
CA GLU A 10 -27.35 -34.77 -0.94
C GLU A 10 -26.06 -34.11 -0.44
N LEU A 11 -25.22 -34.87 0.23
CA LEU A 11 -23.91 -34.41 0.64
C LEU A 11 -23.01 -34.24 -0.60
N PRO A 12 -22.13 -33.21 -0.64
CA PRO A 12 -21.17 -33.09 -1.72
C PRO A 12 -20.24 -34.30 -1.75
N LYS A 13 -19.87 -34.69 -2.96
CA LYS A 13 -18.90 -35.77 -3.19
C LYS A 13 -17.50 -35.26 -2.81
N TRP A 14 -17.09 -35.46 -1.58
CA TRP A 14 -15.74 -35.16 -1.13
C TRP A 14 -14.78 -36.26 -1.59
N PRO A 15 -13.54 -35.92 -1.99
CA PRO A 15 -12.48 -36.90 -2.18
C PRO A 15 -12.29 -37.71 -0.88
N ARG A 16 -12.22 -39.00 -1.02
CA ARG A 16 -11.85 -39.90 0.08
C ARG A 16 -10.37 -40.19 -0.05
N ALA A 17 -9.57 -39.51 0.73
CA ALA A 17 -8.12 -39.66 0.77
C ALA A 17 -7.68 -39.84 2.22
N SER A 18 -6.66 -40.67 2.41
CA SER A 18 -6.00 -40.82 3.71
C SER A 18 -5.09 -39.62 3.99
N GLU A 19 -4.74 -39.39 5.24
CA GLU A 19 -3.80 -38.33 5.62
C GLU A 19 -2.46 -38.43 4.85
N PRO A 20 -1.80 -39.62 4.72
CA PRO A 20 -0.57 -39.72 3.94
C PRO A 20 -0.75 -39.34 2.47
N GLU A 21 -1.89 -39.67 1.84
CA GLU A 21 -2.17 -39.27 0.45
C GLU A 21 -2.31 -37.77 0.35
N LEU A 22 -3.02 -37.12 1.27
CA LEU A 22 -3.17 -35.66 1.29
C LEU A 22 -1.83 -34.95 1.51
N VAL A 23 -1.05 -35.38 2.49
CA VAL A 23 0.27 -34.80 2.79
C VAL A 23 1.18 -34.92 1.56
N ARG A 24 1.27 -36.11 0.94
CA ARG A 24 2.10 -36.31 -0.26
C ARG A 24 1.63 -35.45 -1.43
N HIS A 25 0.32 -35.38 -1.64
CA HIS A 25 -0.26 -34.57 -2.70
C HIS A 25 0.10 -33.09 -2.56
N TYR A 26 -0.15 -32.49 -1.40
CA TYR A 26 0.14 -31.09 -1.18
C TYR A 26 1.63 -30.77 -1.08
N THR A 27 2.44 -31.69 -0.55
CA THR A 27 3.92 -31.57 -0.59
C THR A 27 4.41 -31.55 -2.03
N TRP A 28 3.91 -32.45 -2.88
CA TRP A 28 4.26 -32.46 -4.30
C TRP A 28 3.81 -31.20 -5.02
N LEU A 29 2.60 -30.69 -4.75
CA LEU A 29 2.14 -29.42 -5.31
C LEU A 29 3.01 -28.25 -4.86
N SER A 30 3.39 -28.20 -3.58
CA SER A 30 4.24 -27.12 -3.06
C SER A 30 5.61 -27.07 -3.74
N GLN A 31 6.17 -28.23 -4.10
CA GLN A 31 7.46 -28.33 -4.81
C GLN A 31 7.39 -27.83 -6.26
N ARG A 32 6.20 -27.68 -6.83
CA ARG A 32 5.98 -27.11 -8.16
C ARG A 32 5.79 -25.61 -8.18
N ASN A 33 5.76 -24.98 -7.00
CA ASN A 33 5.67 -23.55 -6.85
C ASN A 33 7.01 -22.98 -6.35
N PHE A 34 7.25 -21.72 -6.65
CA PHE A 34 8.38 -21.01 -6.08
C PHE A 34 8.10 -20.71 -4.61
N GLY A 35 9.15 -20.77 -3.79
CA GLY A 35 9.10 -20.41 -2.38
C GLY A 35 10.39 -19.72 -1.96
N ILE A 36 10.29 -18.71 -1.10
CA ILE A 36 11.46 -17.95 -0.64
C ILE A 36 12.48 -18.78 0.13
N ASP A 37 12.03 -19.88 0.74
CA ASP A 37 12.91 -20.79 1.46
C ASP A 37 13.67 -21.76 0.54
N THR A 38 13.21 -21.94 -0.69
CA THR A 38 13.81 -22.88 -1.67
C THR A 38 14.68 -22.18 -2.70
N GLY A 39 14.56 -20.86 -2.84
CA GLY A 39 15.34 -20.11 -3.80
C GLY A 39 14.96 -18.64 -3.88
N PHE A 40 15.65 -17.92 -4.76
CA PHE A 40 15.31 -16.52 -5.05
C PHE A 40 13.94 -16.45 -5.73
N TYR A 41 13.08 -15.59 -5.22
CA TYR A 41 11.66 -15.56 -5.59
C TYR A 41 11.22 -14.15 -6.04
N PRO A 42 11.36 -13.82 -7.32
CA PRO A 42 10.83 -12.57 -7.86
C PRO A 42 9.31 -12.69 -8.05
N LEU A 43 8.56 -11.67 -7.58
CA LEU A 43 7.15 -11.49 -7.88
C LEU A 43 6.91 -10.22 -8.70
N GLY A 44 5.86 -10.22 -9.51
CA GLY A 44 5.46 -9.07 -10.31
C GLY A 44 5.04 -7.87 -9.46
N SER A 45 4.17 -8.07 -8.48
CA SER A 45 3.60 -6.98 -7.66
C SER A 45 4.36 -6.70 -6.37
N CYS A 46 5.21 -7.60 -5.91
CA CYS A 46 5.98 -7.42 -4.68
C CYS A 46 7.24 -8.27 -4.67
N THR A 47 8.32 -7.70 -4.16
CA THR A 47 9.55 -8.46 -3.91
C THR A 47 9.39 -9.24 -2.62
N MET A 48 9.38 -10.58 -2.71
CA MET A 48 9.31 -11.42 -1.53
C MET A 48 10.69 -11.51 -0.86
N LYS A 49 10.73 -11.13 0.40
CA LYS A 49 11.93 -11.22 1.26
C LYS A 49 11.84 -12.45 2.13
N HIS A 50 12.98 -12.97 2.53
CA HIS A 50 13.03 -13.97 3.58
C HIS A 50 12.39 -13.40 4.85
N ASN A 51 11.40 -14.11 5.42
CA ASN A 51 10.82 -13.76 6.71
C ASN A 51 11.58 -14.50 7.81
N PRO A 52 12.30 -13.80 8.72
CA PRO A 52 13.02 -14.45 9.81
C PRO A 52 12.09 -15.31 10.67
N ARG A 53 12.48 -16.53 10.93
CA ARG A 53 11.66 -17.49 11.72
C ARG A 53 11.36 -17.00 13.15
N VAL A 54 12.15 -16.07 13.66
CA VAL A 54 11.88 -15.44 14.95
C VAL A 54 10.58 -14.65 14.94
N ASN A 55 10.22 -14.02 13.82
CA ASN A 55 8.97 -13.26 13.68
C ASN A 55 7.76 -14.18 13.89
N GLU A 56 7.79 -15.38 13.30
CA GLU A 56 6.72 -16.38 13.47
C GLU A 56 6.57 -16.84 14.91
N ARG A 57 7.68 -16.93 15.65
CA ARG A 57 7.64 -17.29 17.07
C ARG A 57 7.09 -16.17 17.93
N ILE A 58 7.45 -14.92 17.63
CA ILE A 58 7.00 -13.76 18.40
C ILE A 58 5.51 -13.56 18.24
N VAL A 59 4.96 -13.64 17.02
CA VAL A 59 3.51 -13.44 16.79
C VAL A 59 2.65 -14.54 17.42
N GLN A 60 3.23 -15.71 17.72
CA GLN A 60 2.56 -16.83 18.37
C GLN A 60 2.70 -16.80 19.91
N LEU A 61 3.37 -15.81 20.48
CA LEU A 61 3.46 -15.71 21.94
C LEU A 61 2.08 -15.54 22.58
N PRO A 62 1.82 -16.23 23.70
CA PRO A 62 0.59 -16.04 24.46
C PRO A 62 0.36 -14.55 24.80
N GLY A 63 -0.81 -14.04 24.50
CA GLY A 63 -1.13 -12.62 24.72
C GLY A 63 -0.84 -11.69 23.55
N ILE A 64 -0.26 -12.19 22.44
CA ILE A 64 -0.17 -11.46 21.15
C ILE A 64 -1.19 -12.04 20.17
N ASP A 65 -1.21 -13.35 19.97
CA ASP A 65 -2.09 -14.04 19.00
C ASP A 65 -3.59 -14.02 19.35
N ARG A 66 -3.94 -13.68 20.60
CA ARG A 66 -5.31 -13.72 21.11
C ARG A 66 -5.87 -12.36 21.52
N ILE A 67 -5.23 -11.28 21.09
CA ILE A 67 -5.72 -9.94 21.38
C ILE A 67 -6.94 -9.64 20.50
N HIS A 68 -8.01 -9.16 21.15
CA HIS A 68 -9.21 -8.73 20.43
C HIS A 68 -9.14 -7.21 20.14
N PRO A 69 -9.53 -6.74 18.94
CA PRO A 69 -9.47 -5.31 18.60
C PRO A 69 -10.25 -4.38 19.54
N LEU A 70 -11.30 -4.89 20.20
CA LEU A 70 -12.10 -4.14 21.17
C LEU A 70 -11.70 -4.43 22.63
N GLN A 71 -10.53 -5.02 22.86
CA GLN A 71 -10.04 -5.25 24.21
C GLN A 71 -9.73 -3.91 24.90
N PRO A 72 -10.04 -3.76 26.21
CA PRO A 72 -9.74 -2.51 26.91
C PRO A 72 -8.27 -2.12 26.85
N GLU A 73 -7.99 -0.86 26.58
CA GLU A 73 -6.63 -0.33 26.35
C GLU A 73 -5.66 -0.65 27.50
N HIS A 74 -6.12 -0.61 28.76
CA HIS A 74 -5.27 -0.92 29.93
C HIS A 74 -4.75 -2.35 29.95
N GLN A 75 -5.30 -3.25 29.14
CA GLN A 75 -4.87 -4.66 29.02
C GLN A 75 -3.90 -4.89 27.85
N ILE A 76 -3.75 -3.93 26.96
CA ILE A 76 -2.97 -4.06 25.72
C ILE A 76 -1.86 -3.01 25.60
N GLN A 77 -1.42 -2.43 26.71
CA GLN A 77 -0.43 -1.33 26.71
C GLN A 77 0.88 -1.72 26.02
N GLY A 78 1.35 -2.98 26.16
CA GLY A 78 2.54 -3.45 25.47
C GLY A 78 2.38 -3.48 23.94
N LEU A 79 1.18 -3.85 23.43
CA LEU A 79 0.89 -3.81 22.00
C LEU A 79 0.80 -2.37 21.49
N LEU A 80 0.18 -1.47 22.25
CA LEU A 80 0.11 -0.06 21.90
C LEU A 80 1.50 0.59 21.85
N SER A 81 2.41 0.20 22.75
CA SER A 81 3.81 0.63 22.71
C SER A 81 4.51 0.17 21.43
N ILE A 82 4.30 -1.09 21.02
CA ILE A 82 4.85 -1.62 19.75
C ILE A 82 4.33 -0.81 18.57
N PHE A 83 3.04 -0.49 18.53
CA PHE A 83 2.45 0.31 17.46
C PHE A 83 3.02 1.72 17.43
N TYR A 84 3.16 2.35 18.59
CA TYR A 84 3.74 3.68 18.72
C TYR A 84 5.19 3.71 18.19
N GLU A 85 6.03 2.80 18.67
CA GLU A 85 7.42 2.67 18.20
C GLU A 85 7.49 2.38 16.70
N MET A 86 6.57 1.57 16.16
CA MET A 86 6.50 1.30 14.72
C MET A 86 6.17 2.59 13.94
N GLN A 87 5.25 3.42 14.43
CA GLN A 87 4.93 4.70 13.80
C GLN A 87 6.16 5.60 13.76
N GLU A 88 6.89 5.76 14.88
CA GLU A 88 8.12 6.56 14.93
C GLU A 88 9.20 6.04 13.95
N MET A 89 9.39 4.72 13.85
CA MET A 89 10.33 4.13 12.90
C MET A 89 9.93 4.42 11.44
N LEU A 90 8.64 4.37 11.14
CA LEU A 90 8.12 4.63 9.80
C LEU A 90 8.16 6.12 9.45
N GLU A 91 7.96 7.04 10.40
CA GLU A 91 8.18 8.47 10.26
C GLU A 91 9.63 8.77 9.87
N ILE A 92 10.59 8.18 10.58
CA ILE A 92 12.02 8.32 10.27
C ILE A 92 12.34 7.81 8.86
N CYS A 93 11.78 6.65 8.48
CA CYS A 93 12.04 6.04 7.16
C CYS A 93 11.46 6.89 6.01
N SER A 94 10.29 7.49 6.21
CA SER A 94 9.58 8.26 5.18
C SER A 94 9.92 9.74 5.17
N GLY A 95 10.43 10.27 6.30
CA GLY A 95 10.61 11.72 6.49
C GLY A 95 9.28 12.47 6.60
N MET A 96 8.19 11.77 6.92
CA MET A 96 6.88 12.36 7.19
C MET A 96 6.72 12.65 8.68
N ASP A 97 5.86 13.60 9.03
CA ASP A 97 5.66 14.04 10.42
C ASP A 97 4.80 13.06 11.23
N GLN A 98 3.90 12.33 10.59
CA GLN A 98 2.97 11.42 11.25
C GLN A 98 2.68 10.18 10.39
N VAL A 99 2.49 9.04 11.05
CA VAL A 99 2.12 7.77 10.42
C VAL A 99 0.89 7.18 11.09
N THR A 100 0.00 6.58 10.31
CA THR A 100 -1.09 5.74 10.81
C THR A 100 -0.91 4.30 10.38
N LEU A 101 -1.22 3.36 11.27
CA LEU A 101 -1.21 1.92 11.00
C LEU A 101 -2.63 1.36 10.77
N GLN A 102 -3.63 2.23 10.57
CA GLN A 102 -5.04 1.81 10.43
C GLN A 102 -5.38 1.15 9.09
N PRO A 103 -4.86 1.60 7.94
CA PRO A 103 -5.11 0.93 6.67
C PRO A 103 -4.59 -0.52 6.70
N VAL A 104 -5.39 -1.47 6.23
CA VAL A 104 -5.04 -2.90 6.26
C VAL A 104 -4.51 -3.44 4.93
N ALA A 105 -4.41 -2.60 3.91
CA ALA A 105 -3.86 -2.93 2.60
C ALA A 105 -3.43 -1.66 1.85
N GLY A 106 -2.59 -1.79 0.81
CA GLY A 106 -2.11 -0.65 0.01
C GLY A 106 -3.24 0.19 -0.58
N ALA A 107 -4.26 -0.44 -1.18
CA ALA A 107 -5.42 0.28 -1.72
C ALA A 107 -6.19 1.08 -0.63
N GLN A 108 -6.24 0.60 0.60
CA GLN A 108 -6.82 1.37 1.70
C GLN A 108 -5.91 2.52 2.14
N GLY A 109 -4.60 2.34 2.07
CA GLY A 109 -3.63 3.42 2.29
C GLY A 109 -3.80 4.54 1.27
N GLU A 110 -3.93 4.20 -0.02
CA GLU A 110 -4.25 5.16 -1.09
C GLU A 110 -5.54 5.92 -0.80
N PHE A 111 -6.63 5.17 -0.58
CA PHE A 111 -7.94 5.75 -0.28
C PHE A 111 -7.90 6.67 0.94
N THR A 112 -7.23 6.23 2.03
CA THR A 112 -7.10 7.03 3.26
C THR A 112 -6.35 8.33 2.99
N ALA A 113 -5.22 8.27 2.28
CA ALA A 113 -4.43 9.45 1.96
C ALA A 113 -5.23 10.46 1.10
N ILE A 114 -5.92 9.98 0.07
CA ILE A 114 -6.75 10.85 -0.78
C ILE A 114 -7.93 11.44 0.02
N ARG A 115 -8.53 10.69 0.93
CA ARG A 115 -9.54 11.22 1.86
C ARG A 115 -8.97 12.28 2.79
N CYS A 116 -7.76 12.10 3.30
CA CYS A 116 -7.08 13.13 4.12
C CYS A 116 -6.84 14.41 3.32
N ILE A 117 -6.37 14.30 2.07
CA ILE A 117 -6.19 15.44 1.17
C ILE A 117 -7.54 16.13 0.91
N GLN A 118 -8.60 15.38 0.68
CA GLN A 118 -9.94 15.93 0.47
C GLN A 118 -10.43 16.72 1.69
N GLU A 119 -10.26 16.17 2.88
CA GLU A 119 -10.64 16.84 4.12
C GLU A 119 -9.75 18.06 4.44
N TYR A 120 -8.47 18.00 4.06
CA TYR A 120 -7.56 19.15 4.14
C TYR A 120 -8.08 20.32 3.29
N HIS A 121 -8.40 20.10 2.02
CA HIS A 121 -8.94 21.13 1.15
C HIS A 121 -10.29 21.64 1.64
N ARG A 122 -11.16 20.74 2.11
CA ARG A 122 -12.45 21.13 2.66
C ARG A 122 -12.32 22.02 3.89
N ALA A 123 -11.40 21.68 4.80
CA ALA A 123 -11.15 22.48 6.01
C ALA A 123 -10.59 23.86 5.69
N ASN A 124 -9.88 24.00 4.57
CA ASN A 124 -9.34 25.29 4.10
C ASN A 124 -10.35 26.07 3.22
N GLY A 125 -11.57 25.58 3.04
CA GLY A 125 -12.58 26.23 2.18
C GLY A 125 -12.37 26.03 0.68
N GLU A 126 -11.54 25.07 0.29
CA GLU A 126 -11.11 24.79 -1.09
C GLU A 126 -11.84 23.57 -1.69
N SER A 127 -13.11 23.37 -1.36
CA SER A 127 -13.92 22.23 -1.87
C SER A 127 -14.13 22.24 -3.40
N HIS A 128 -13.70 23.29 -4.07
CA HIS A 128 -13.70 23.39 -5.54
C HIS A 128 -12.57 22.58 -6.20
N ARG A 129 -11.59 22.13 -5.44
CA ARG A 129 -10.50 21.28 -5.93
C ARG A 129 -11.02 19.86 -6.12
N ASP A 130 -11.36 19.52 -7.34
CA ASP A 130 -12.02 18.27 -7.71
C ASP A 130 -11.21 17.39 -8.68
N LYS A 131 -9.97 17.80 -9.02
CA LYS A 131 -9.10 17.07 -9.95
C LYS A 131 -7.90 16.43 -9.28
N VAL A 132 -7.61 15.19 -9.67
CA VAL A 132 -6.39 14.48 -9.30
C VAL A 132 -5.61 14.12 -10.56
N ILE A 133 -4.35 14.53 -10.61
CA ILE A 133 -3.45 14.27 -11.73
C ILE A 133 -2.71 12.95 -11.49
N VAL A 134 -2.62 12.11 -12.51
CA VAL A 134 -1.88 10.84 -12.50
C VAL A 134 -1.05 10.70 -13.78
N PRO A 135 0.20 10.22 -13.73
CA PRO A 135 0.92 9.83 -14.93
C PRO A 135 0.29 8.59 -15.58
N ASP A 136 0.42 8.45 -16.91
CA ASP A 136 -0.01 7.26 -17.67
C ASP A 136 0.69 5.97 -17.23
N SER A 137 1.86 6.08 -16.60
CA SER A 137 2.61 4.98 -16.00
C SER A 137 2.17 4.62 -14.57
N ALA A 138 1.15 5.30 -14.01
CA ALA A 138 0.67 5.04 -12.67
C ALA A 138 0.05 3.64 -12.55
N HIS A 139 0.11 3.06 -11.35
CA HIS A 139 -0.63 1.84 -11.06
C HIS A 139 -2.14 2.11 -11.13
N GLY A 140 -2.90 1.18 -11.71
CA GLY A 140 -4.34 1.35 -11.93
C GLY A 140 -5.19 1.59 -10.68
N THR A 141 -4.66 1.29 -9.49
CA THR A 141 -5.34 1.62 -8.21
C THR A 141 -5.28 3.09 -7.86
N ASN A 142 -4.30 3.86 -8.34
CA ASN A 142 -4.21 5.30 -8.06
C ASN A 142 -5.43 6.05 -8.61
N PRO A 143 -5.72 6.01 -9.92
CA PRO A 143 -6.92 6.64 -10.44
C PRO A 143 -8.21 6.05 -9.86
N ALA A 144 -8.25 4.73 -9.59
CA ALA A 144 -9.43 4.11 -8.98
C ALA A 144 -9.71 4.65 -7.58
N SER A 145 -8.69 4.79 -6.74
CA SER A 145 -8.81 5.33 -5.38
C SER A 145 -9.27 6.79 -5.39
N ALA A 146 -8.74 7.61 -6.30
CA ALA A 146 -9.17 8.99 -6.46
C ALA A 146 -10.63 9.10 -6.97
N ALA A 147 -11.01 8.29 -7.95
CA ALA A 147 -12.40 8.23 -8.46
C ALA A 147 -13.38 7.78 -7.36
N MET A 148 -13.01 6.85 -6.49
CA MET A 148 -13.83 6.45 -5.33
C MET A 148 -14.05 7.59 -4.34
N CYS A 149 -13.14 8.55 -4.28
CA CYS A 149 -13.28 9.77 -3.47
C CYS A 149 -14.08 10.87 -4.19
N GLY A 150 -14.50 10.64 -5.43
CA GLY A 150 -15.31 11.58 -6.24
C GLY A 150 -14.50 12.58 -7.04
N TYR A 151 -13.18 12.38 -7.20
CA TYR A 151 -12.33 13.24 -8.02
C TYR A 151 -12.43 12.92 -9.51
N GLU A 152 -12.30 13.94 -10.34
CA GLU A 152 -12.00 13.81 -11.77
C GLU A 152 -10.52 13.45 -11.93
N ILE A 153 -10.24 12.48 -12.81
CA ILE A 153 -8.88 12.03 -13.07
C ILE A 153 -8.34 12.67 -14.33
N ILE A 154 -7.21 13.35 -14.17
CA ILE A 154 -6.47 13.94 -15.29
C ILE A 154 -5.20 13.11 -15.50
N GLU A 155 -5.20 12.32 -16.56
CA GLU A 155 -4.02 11.54 -16.95
C GLU A 155 -3.08 12.41 -17.78
N ILE A 156 -1.80 12.40 -17.44
CA ILE A 156 -0.75 13.09 -18.21
C ILE A 156 0.22 12.08 -18.82
N PRO A 157 0.68 12.32 -20.06
CA PRO A 157 1.60 11.42 -20.74
C PRO A 157 2.99 11.43 -20.12
N SER A 158 3.68 10.31 -20.21
CA SER A 158 5.12 10.23 -19.99
C SER A 158 5.89 10.75 -21.20
N GLY A 159 7.07 11.32 -20.97
CA GLY A 159 8.01 11.69 -22.01
C GLY A 159 8.55 10.47 -22.76
N GLY A 160 9.25 10.70 -23.87
CA GLY A 160 9.81 9.64 -24.70
C GLY A 160 10.87 8.76 -24.01
N ASP A 161 11.38 9.20 -22.86
CA ASP A 161 12.29 8.45 -21.99
C ASP A 161 11.57 7.74 -20.83
N GLY A 162 10.24 7.79 -20.79
CA GLY A 162 9.40 7.17 -19.77
C GLY A 162 9.35 7.95 -18.44
N ARG A 163 9.86 9.17 -18.40
CA ARG A 163 9.78 10.08 -17.25
C ARG A 163 8.55 10.95 -17.33
N LEU A 164 8.28 11.65 -16.24
CA LEU A 164 7.21 12.63 -16.16
C LEU A 164 7.46 13.79 -17.15
N ASP A 165 6.48 14.11 -17.98
CA ASP A 165 6.51 15.31 -18.80
C ASP A 165 6.08 16.53 -17.95
N LEU A 166 7.06 17.34 -17.55
CA LEU A 166 6.81 18.53 -16.73
C LEU A 166 6.03 19.63 -17.48
N ASP A 167 6.09 19.69 -18.81
CA ASP A 167 5.32 20.66 -19.55
C ASP A 167 3.85 20.24 -19.67
N ALA A 168 3.60 18.93 -19.84
CA ALA A 168 2.25 18.37 -19.72
C ALA A 168 1.69 18.56 -18.29
N LEU A 169 2.51 18.40 -17.26
CA LEU A 169 2.10 18.67 -15.88
C LEU A 169 1.71 20.12 -15.68
N ARG A 170 2.54 21.09 -16.14
CA ARG A 170 2.21 22.52 -16.04
C ARG A 170 0.91 22.89 -16.76
N ALA A 171 0.64 22.25 -17.89
CA ALA A 171 -0.58 22.48 -18.65
C ALA A 171 -1.84 21.89 -17.97
N ALA A 172 -1.67 20.83 -17.17
CA ALA A 172 -2.76 20.14 -16.50
C ALA A 172 -3.09 20.70 -15.11
N VAL A 173 -2.12 21.31 -14.43
CA VAL A 173 -2.29 21.85 -13.08
C VAL A 173 -3.04 23.18 -13.10
N GLY A 174 -4.05 23.33 -12.24
CA GLY A 174 -4.88 24.53 -12.11
C GLY A 174 -5.37 24.75 -10.67
N GLU A 175 -6.18 25.80 -10.48
CA GLU A 175 -6.79 26.12 -9.18
C GLU A 175 -7.74 25.03 -8.67
N ASP A 176 -8.23 24.17 -9.56
CA ASP A 176 -9.11 23.04 -9.29
C ASP A 176 -8.32 21.73 -9.02
N THR A 177 -7.01 21.78 -9.07
CA THR A 177 -6.17 20.61 -8.76
C THR A 177 -6.12 20.36 -7.26
N ALA A 178 -6.61 19.19 -6.83
CA ALA A 178 -6.53 18.74 -5.44
C ALA A 178 -5.22 18.05 -5.13
N ALA A 179 -4.77 17.14 -6.01
CA ALA A 179 -3.54 16.39 -5.79
C ALA A 179 -2.93 15.86 -7.10
N MET A 180 -1.66 15.47 -7.01
CA MET A 180 -1.01 14.58 -7.96
C MET A 180 -0.63 13.27 -7.26
N MET A 181 -0.99 12.13 -7.85
CA MET A 181 -0.59 10.80 -7.37
C MET A 181 0.50 10.23 -8.26
N ILE A 182 1.63 9.89 -7.69
CA ILE A 182 2.78 9.38 -8.44
C ILE A 182 3.56 8.33 -7.64
N THR A 183 4.12 7.36 -8.35
CA THR A 183 5.08 6.37 -7.82
C THR A 183 6.49 6.77 -8.25
N ASN A 184 7.44 6.82 -7.32
CA ASN A 184 8.84 7.10 -7.64
C ASN A 184 9.79 6.15 -6.89
N PRO A 185 10.53 5.23 -7.55
CA PRO A 185 10.56 5.00 -9.00
C PRO A 185 9.20 4.57 -9.57
N SER A 186 8.98 4.86 -10.85
CA SER A 186 7.74 4.52 -11.55
C SER A 186 7.55 3.00 -11.65
N THR A 187 6.38 2.55 -12.13
CA THR A 187 6.13 1.11 -12.41
C THR A 187 7.06 0.54 -13.49
N LEU A 188 7.69 1.39 -14.29
CA LEU A 188 8.73 1.01 -15.26
C LEU A 188 10.12 0.86 -14.61
N GLY A 189 10.26 1.16 -13.32
CA GLY A 189 11.54 1.15 -12.60
C GLY A 189 12.41 2.38 -12.84
N ILE A 190 11.86 3.44 -13.40
CA ILE A 190 12.57 4.70 -13.70
C ILE A 190 12.39 5.66 -12.53
N PHE A 191 13.49 6.12 -11.95
CA PHE A 191 13.48 7.17 -10.94
C PHE A 191 13.29 8.53 -11.60
N GLU A 192 12.34 9.33 -11.07
CA GLU A 192 12.09 10.70 -11.51
C GLU A 192 12.98 11.67 -10.74
N PRO A 193 14.08 12.16 -11.35
CA PRO A 193 15.01 13.04 -10.66
C PRO A 193 14.46 14.47 -10.49
N GLU A 194 13.47 14.85 -11.30
CA GLU A 194 12.86 16.17 -11.24
C GLU A 194 11.60 16.23 -10.37
N ILE A 195 11.42 15.22 -9.51
CA ILE A 195 10.22 15.11 -8.65
C ILE A 195 10.02 16.35 -7.77
N ALA A 196 11.10 17.00 -7.30
CA ALA A 196 10.98 18.22 -6.53
C ALA A 196 10.39 19.38 -7.35
N LYS A 197 10.72 19.46 -8.66
CA LYS A 197 10.09 20.46 -9.55
C LYS A 197 8.63 20.14 -9.81
N ALA A 198 8.29 18.85 -9.92
CA ALA A 198 6.88 18.43 -10.03
C ALA A 198 6.09 18.85 -8.78
N ALA A 199 6.67 18.65 -7.60
CA ALA A 199 6.07 19.08 -6.34
C ALA A 199 5.88 20.61 -6.30
N GLU A 200 6.88 21.39 -6.69
CA GLU A 200 6.77 22.85 -6.77
C GLU A 200 5.63 23.31 -7.70
N ILE A 201 5.44 22.65 -8.86
CA ILE A 201 4.38 22.98 -9.80
C ILE A 201 3.01 22.75 -9.14
N VAL A 202 2.81 21.59 -8.53
CA VAL A 202 1.54 21.22 -7.89
C VAL A 202 1.25 22.11 -6.68
N HIS A 203 2.25 22.31 -5.80
CA HIS A 203 2.12 23.16 -4.61
C HIS A 203 1.86 24.63 -4.95
N SER A 204 2.48 25.16 -6.03
CA SER A 204 2.26 26.53 -6.45
C SER A 204 0.81 26.80 -6.87
N ALA A 205 0.08 25.77 -7.28
CA ALA A 205 -1.36 25.85 -7.55
C ALA A 205 -2.23 25.50 -6.34
N GLY A 206 -1.61 25.14 -5.19
CA GLY A 206 -2.29 24.76 -3.94
C GLY A 206 -2.67 23.29 -3.85
N GLY A 207 -2.29 22.45 -4.82
CA GLY A 207 -2.50 21.01 -4.79
C GLY A 207 -1.53 20.30 -3.85
N GLN A 208 -1.80 19.03 -3.55
CA GLN A 208 -0.99 18.19 -2.66
C GLN A 208 -0.30 17.06 -3.45
N MET A 209 0.87 16.64 -2.98
CA MET A 209 1.63 15.53 -3.58
C MET A 209 1.41 14.25 -2.81
N TYR A 210 0.94 13.22 -3.50
CA TYR A 210 0.79 11.88 -2.94
C TYR A 210 1.81 10.92 -3.54
N TYR A 211 2.52 10.22 -2.67
CA TYR A 211 3.50 9.19 -3.04
C TYR A 211 2.90 7.78 -2.90
N ASP A 212 2.84 7.06 -4.03
CA ASP A 212 2.60 5.62 -3.99
C ASP A 212 3.90 4.89 -3.61
N GLY A 213 3.96 4.45 -2.36
CA GLY A 213 5.12 3.80 -1.78
C GLY A 213 5.18 2.30 -2.01
N ALA A 214 4.46 1.75 -2.98
CA ALA A 214 4.57 0.32 -3.34
C ALA A 214 6.02 -0.07 -3.71
N ASN A 215 6.79 0.85 -4.28
CA ASN A 215 8.18 0.68 -4.63
C ASN A 215 9.18 1.30 -3.62
N PHE A 216 8.74 1.57 -2.39
CA PHE A 216 9.53 2.23 -1.35
C PHE A 216 10.86 1.53 -1.04
N ASN A 217 10.92 0.21 -1.18
CA ASN A 217 12.14 -0.57 -1.02
C ASN A 217 13.28 -0.12 -1.94
N ALA A 218 12.99 0.48 -3.09
CA ALA A 218 14.01 0.98 -4.03
C ALA A 218 14.73 2.22 -3.50
N ILE A 219 14.08 3.04 -2.68
CA ILE A 219 14.61 4.32 -2.19
C ILE A 219 14.98 4.30 -0.70
N LEU A 220 14.56 3.29 0.05
CA LEU A 220 14.81 3.19 1.49
C LEU A 220 16.30 3.31 1.81
N GLY A 221 16.65 4.24 2.69
CA GLY A 221 18.03 4.54 3.05
C GLY A 221 18.81 5.36 2.00
N LYS A 222 18.20 5.73 0.87
CA LYS A 222 18.79 6.61 -0.16
C LYS A 222 18.18 8.00 -0.13
N THR A 223 16.85 8.05 -0.10
CA THR A 223 16.07 9.27 0.07
C THR A 223 14.78 8.96 0.82
N ALA A 224 13.93 9.95 1.03
CA ALA A 224 12.65 9.80 1.72
C ALA A 224 11.58 10.65 1.04
N PRO A 225 10.31 10.19 0.98
CA PRO A 225 9.22 10.95 0.37
C PRO A 225 9.08 12.38 0.88
N GLY A 226 9.14 12.59 2.20
CA GLY A 226 9.08 13.93 2.78
C GLY A 226 10.18 14.89 2.29
N ARG A 227 11.37 14.36 1.94
CA ARG A 227 12.46 15.17 1.36
C ARG A 227 12.29 15.47 -0.12
N MET A 228 11.42 14.74 -0.79
CA MET A 228 11.10 14.92 -2.22
C MET A 228 9.90 15.86 -2.44
N GLY A 229 9.28 16.36 -1.37
CA GLY A 229 8.14 17.27 -1.44
C GLY A 229 6.78 16.59 -1.45
N PHE A 230 6.68 15.38 -0.93
CA PHE A 230 5.39 14.69 -0.77
C PHE A 230 4.69 15.04 0.54
N ASP A 231 3.37 15.25 0.47
CA ASP A 231 2.50 15.58 1.59
C ASP A 231 1.83 14.36 2.19
N ALA A 232 1.59 13.34 1.39
CA ALA A 232 1.03 12.08 1.83
C ALA A 232 1.75 10.90 1.16
N VAL A 233 1.89 9.81 1.90
CA VAL A 233 2.54 8.58 1.41
C VAL A 233 1.84 7.35 1.99
N HIS A 234 1.68 6.32 1.18
CA HIS A 234 1.48 4.98 1.71
C HIS A 234 2.67 4.08 1.37
N TYR A 235 2.89 3.06 2.17
CA TYR A 235 3.77 1.95 1.81
C TYR A 235 3.22 0.62 2.26
N ASN A 236 3.59 -0.41 1.51
CA ASN A 236 3.21 -1.77 1.84
C ASN A 236 4.31 -2.43 2.67
N LEU A 237 4.03 -2.77 3.92
CA LEU A 237 5.00 -3.43 4.78
C LEU A 237 5.44 -4.78 4.20
N HIS A 238 4.53 -5.53 3.59
CA HIS A 238 4.83 -6.80 2.94
C HIS A 238 5.67 -6.69 1.65
N LYS A 239 5.80 -5.49 1.05
CA LYS A 239 6.65 -5.24 -0.12
C LYS A 239 8.05 -4.78 0.28
N THR A 240 8.17 -3.87 1.23
CA THR A 240 9.44 -3.22 1.61
C THR A 240 10.12 -3.94 2.77
N PHE A 241 9.36 -4.44 3.74
CA PHE A 241 9.88 -5.10 4.93
C PHE A 241 9.70 -6.62 4.84
N SER A 242 10.22 -7.37 5.84
CA SER A 242 10.24 -8.84 5.82
C SER A 242 8.90 -9.49 6.20
N GLN A 243 7.82 -8.76 6.29
CA GLN A 243 6.50 -9.29 6.56
C GLN A 243 6.04 -10.20 5.41
N PRO A 244 5.47 -11.39 5.66
CA PRO A 244 4.94 -12.26 4.62
C PRO A 244 3.68 -11.68 4.00
N HIS A 245 3.47 -11.94 2.70
CA HIS A 245 2.23 -11.55 2.01
C HIS A 245 1.00 -12.29 2.55
N GLY A 246 1.17 -13.50 3.04
CA GLY A 246 0.17 -14.29 3.77
C GLY A 246 -1.08 -14.67 2.97
N GLY A 247 -1.04 -14.49 1.64
CA GLY A 247 -2.19 -14.74 0.77
C GLY A 247 -3.20 -13.59 0.67
N GLY A 248 -2.91 -12.42 1.26
CA GLY A 248 -3.88 -11.33 1.29
C GLY A 248 -3.34 -9.90 1.34
N GLY A 249 -2.05 -9.69 1.23
CA GLY A 249 -1.46 -8.35 1.22
C GLY A 249 -1.67 -7.56 2.51
N PRO A 250 -1.30 -8.12 3.67
CA PRO A 250 -1.61 -7.59 4.99
C PRO A 250 -0.61 -6.50 5.41
N GLY A 251 -0.72 -5.33 4.94
CA GLY A 251 0.10 -4.22 5.43
C GLY A 251 0.67 -3.30 4.40
#